data_b9193420faab160ce71e71d2fd414509
#
_entry.id   b9193420faab160ce71e71d2fd414509
#
_cell.length_a   1.000
_cell.length_b   1.000
_cell.length_c   1.000
_cell.angle_alpha   90.00
_cell.angle_beta   90.00
_cell.angle_gamma   90.00
#
_symmetry.space_group_name_H-M   'P 1'
#
loop_
_entity.id
_entity.type
_entity.pdbx_description
1 polymer ?
#
loop_
_entity_poly.entity_id
_entity_poly.type
_entity_poly.pdbx_seq_one_letter_code
_entity_poly.pdbx_strand_id
1 'polypeptide(L)'
;MILPLCCLLWHLATPAWAQETLSLKECREMALKYNKEMAASVKQTESARYTAKSYKGNFFPNFTVSGTGLYSNADGSYGIAGGNLPVFLPDGTGQFNPGQPAGFAYFPGINLDYKIGWVYMGGVQMEQPLYMGGKIRAAYKMSLLGKEMAQMNENLTATEVIQKTDQAYALVVKAKEMKTVADAYHAVLTELKNNVESAYKHGLKPQNDVLKVQVKLNESELGIRKAENALRLATMNLCHLIGKPLTTQVHVSGDFPEIEKDLEVQVLDITRRPEYGILDKQVAIARQQVKLNRSELLPKVGIKGSYDYVHGLELNNKNFLDDASFSVLLNVSIPLFHFGERSNKVDRKSVV
;
A
#
# COMPACT_ATOMS: atom_id res chain seq x y z
N MET A 1 40.81 -59.89 -11.83
CA MET A 1 39.93 -59.00 -11.09
C MET A 1 40.73 -57.78 -10.70
N ILE A 2 40.68 -56.74 -11.52
CA ILE A 2 41.46 -55.50 -11.34
C ILE A 2 40.48 -54.34 -11.50
N LEU A 3 40.18 -53.62 -10.39
CA LEU A 3 39.42 -52.40 -10.39
C LEU A 3 40.34 -51.25 -10.84
N PRO A 4 39.94 -50.38 -11.77
CA PRO A 4 40.63 -49.12 -11.98
C PRO A 4 40.05 -48.03 -11.06
N LEU A 5 40.95 -47.46 -10.29
CA LEU A 5 40.79 -46.29 -9.44
C LEU A 5 40.62 -45.05 -10.33
N CYS A 6 39.40 -44.58 -10.52
CA CYS A 6 39.13 -43.35 -11.24
C CYS A 6 39.26 -42.14 -10.26
N CYS A 7 40.43 -41.46 -10.33
CA CYS A 7 40.67 -40.19 -9.66
C CYS A 7 39.76 -39.14 -10.23
N LEU A 8 38.72 -38.76 -9.50
CA LEU A 8 37.92 -37.57 -9.71
C LEU A 8 38.73 -36.31 -9.30
N LEU A 9 39.42 -35.74 -10.27
CA LEU A 9 39.95 -34.38 -10.18
C LEU A 9 38.76 -33.41 -10.26
N TRP A 10 38.20 -33.10 -9.11
CA TRP A 10 37.24 -31.97 -8.97
C TRP A 10 38.08 -30.69 -9.04
N HIS A 11 38.13 -30.11 -10.23
CA HIS A 11 38.60 -28.74 -10.39
C HIS A 11 37.69 -27.83 -9.57
N LEU A 12 38.17 -27.40 -8.41
CA LEU A 12 37.71 -26.21 -7.72
C LEU A 12 38.00 -24.99 -8.65
N ALA A 13 37.09 -24.75 -9.57
CA ALA A 13 37.03 -23.47 -10.24
C ALA A 13 36.64 -22.43 -9.16
N THR A 14 37.64 -21.88 -8.50
CA THR A 14 37.48 -20.62 -7.78
C THR A 14 36.93 -19.63 -8.80
N PRO A 15 35.77 -18.99 -8.58
CA PRO A 15 35.34 -17.92 -9.46
C PRO A 15 36.44 -16.86 -9.37
N ALA A 16 37.22 -16.69 -10.45
CA ALA A 16 38.05 -15.52 -10.63
C ALA A 16 37.06 -14.35 -10.54
N TRP A 17 37.12 -13.60 -9.45
CA TRP A 17 36.40 -12.36 -9.29
C TRP A 17 37.00 -11.40 -10.32
N ALA A 18 36.50 -11.50 -11.56
CA ALA A 18 36.80 -10.49 -12.55
C ALA A 18 36.34 -9.18 -11.94
N GLN A 19 37.31 -8.26 -11.74
CA GLN A 19 37.02 -6.91 -11.29
C GLN A 19 36.14 -6.28 -12.36
N GLU A 20 34.81 -6.32 -12.11
CA GLU A 20 33.81 -5.84 -13.03
C GLU A 20 33.89 -4.31 -13.06
N THR A 21 34.41 -3.79 -14.17
CA THR A 21 34.47 -2.34 -14.40
C THR A 21 33.10 -1.92 -14.93
N LEU A 22 32.38 -1.14 -14.16
CA LEU A 22 31.02 -0.69 -14.50
C LEU A 22 31.08 0.66 -15.23
N SER A 23 30.35 0.73 -16.34
CA SER A 23 30.03 1.97 -17.03
C SER A 23 28.86 2.69 -16.36
N LEU A 24 28.69 3.98 -16.62
CA LEU A 24 27.55 4.76 -16.14
C LEU A 24 26.21 4.15 -16.60
N LYS A 25 26.14 3.67 -17.84
CA LYS A 25 24.94 3.05 -18.42
C LYS A 25 24.56 1.78 -17.65
N GLU A 26 25.51 0.89 -17.40
CA GLU A 26 25.25 -0.33 -16.61
C GLU A 26 24.82 -0.01 -15.19
N CYS A 27 25.42 1.00 -14.54
CA CYS A 27 24.99 1.45 -13.22
C CYS A 27 23.52 1.93 -13.22
N ARG A 28 23.10 2.68 -14.24
CA ARG A 28 21.70 3.12 -14.40
C ARG A 28 20.73 1.94 -14.57
N GLU A 29 21.09 0.99 -15.45
CA GLU A 29 20.27 -0.21 -15.68
C GLU A 29 20.14 -1.07 -14.41
N MET A 30 21.25 -1.27 -13.70
CA MET A 30 21.25 -1.99 -12.43
C MET A 30 20.41 -1.26 -11.36
N ALA A 31 20.55 0.07 -11.25
CA ALA A 31 19.77 0.86 -10.31
C ALA A 31 18.27 0.74 -10.59
N LEU A 32 17.83 0.89 -11.83
CA LEU A 32 16.42 0.73 -12.19
C LEU A 32 15.89 -0.68 -11.88
N LYS A 33 16.73 -1.72 -11.97
CA LYS A 33 16.34 -3.10 -11.74
C LYS A 33 16.38 -3.53 -10.27
N TYR A 34 17.36 -3.06 -9.51
CA TYR A 34 17.66 -3.60 -8.18
C TYR A 34 17.52 -2.57 -7.05
N ASN A 35 17.31 -1.28 -7.35
CA ASN A 35 17.14 -0.26 -6.34
C ASN A 35 15.84 -0.50 -5.55
N LYS A 36 15.93 -0.38 -4.23
CA LYS A 36 14.79 -0.64 -3.33
C LYS A 36 13.69 0.42 -3.43
N GLU A 37 14.06 1.69 -3.69
CA GLU A 37 13.09 2.78 -3.90
C GLU A 37 12.28 2.51 -5.17
N MET A 38 12.95 2.09 -6.27
CA MET A 38 12.29 1.71 -7.51
C MET A 38 11.36 0.50 -7.31
N ALA A 39 11.82 -0.55 -6.64
CA ALA A 39 11.02 -1.73 -6.33
C ALA A 39 9.77 -1.38 -5.48
N ALA A 40 9.92 -0.49 -4.50
CA ALA A 40 8.80 0.00 -3.68
C ALA A 40 7.79 0.78 -4.53
N SER A 41 8.24 1.65 -5.43
CA SER A 41 7.38 2.43 -6.34
C SER A 41 6.57 1.54 -7.27
N VAL A 42 7.19 0.50 -7.88
CA VAL A 42 6.49 -0.51 -8.70
C VAL A 42 5.40 -1.22 -7.88
N LYS A 43 5.70 -1.62 -6.63
CA LYS A 43 4.71 -2.24 -5.75
C LYS A 43 3.58 -1.30 -5.36
N GLN A 44 3.85 -0.01 -5.22
CA GLN A 44 2.83 1.00 -4.97
C GLN A 44 1.88 1.18 -6.16
N THR A 45 2.41 1.17 -7.39
CA THR A 45 1.60 1.16 -8.63
C THR A 45 0.75 -0.10 -8.74
N GLU A 46 1.30 -1.26 -8.40
CA GLU A 46 0.57 -2.52 -8.36
C GLU A 46 -0.57 -2.47 -7.33
N SER A 47 -0.32 -1.96 -6.13
CA SER A 47 -1.32 -1.74 -5.08
C SER A 47 -2.45 -0.82 -5.55
N ALA A 48 -2.12 0.30 -6.19
CA ALA A 48 -3.12 1.21 -6.76
C ALA A 48 -3.97 0.54 -7.85
N ARG A 49 -3.38 -0.34 -8.65
CA ARG A 49 -4.11 -1.16 -9.64
C ARG A 49 -5.12 -2.09 -8.96
N TYR A 50 -4.74 -2.78 -7.89
CA TYR A 50 -5.65 -3.64 -7.14
C TYR A 50 -6.73 -2.83 -6.41
N THR A 51 -6.39 -1.66 -5.90
CA THR A 51 -7.36 -0.73 -5.32
C THR A 51 -8.43 -0.35 -6.36
N ALA A 52 -8.04 -0.01 -7.58
CA ALA A 52 -9.01 0.28 -8.65
C ALA A 52 -9.89 -0.94 -9.01
N LYS A 53 -9.30 -2.16 -9.01
CA LYS A 53 -10.08 -3.40 -9.22
C LYS A 53 -11.07 -3.65 -8.08
N SER A 54 -10.69 -3.39 -6.82
CA SER A 54 -11.56 -3.52 -5.66
C SER A 54 -12.76 -2.57 -5.76
N TYR A 55 -12.54 -1.30 -6.09
CA TYR A 55 -13.63 -0.34 -6.28
C TYR A 55 -14.59 -0.72 -7.41
N LYS A 56 -14.09 -1.41 -8.46
CA LYS A 56 -14.96 -1.97 -9.50
C LYS A 56 -15.90 -3.04 -8.95
N GLY A 57 -15.48 -3.80 -7.95
CA GLY A 57 -16.29 -4.81 -7.27
C GLY A 57 -17.57 -4.25 -6.68
N ASN A 58 -17.59 -2.98 -6.23
CA ASN A 58 -18.77 -2.34 -5.64
C ASN A 58 -19.95 -2.14 -6.61
N PHE A 59 -19.79 -2.41 -7.89
CA PHE A 59 -20.89 -2.43 -8.86
C PHE A 59 -21.64 -3.77 -8.86
N PHE A 60 -21.10 -4.81 -8.27
CA PHE A 60 -21.65 -6.17 -8.27
C PHE A 60 -22.29 -6.50 -6.91
N PRO A 61 -23.15 -7.53 -6.87
CA PRO A 61 -23.72 -8.01 -5.62
C PRO A 61 -22.64 -8.47 -4.63
N ASN A 62 -22.84 -8.16 -3.36
CA ASN A 62 -22.07 -8.73 -2.28
C ASN A 62 -22.84 -9.90 -1.65
N PHE A 63 -22.20 -11.05 -1.49
CA PHE A 63 -22.75 -12.21 -0.83
C PHE A 63 -22.04 -12.41 0.50
N THR A 64 -22.83 -12.56 1.56
CA THR A 64 -22.32 -12.78 2.92
C THR A 64 -23.02 -14.00 3.51
N VAL A 65 -22.24 -14.91 4.07
CA VAL A 65 -22.74 -16.01 4.88
C VAL A 65 -22.55 -15.63 6.35
N SER A 66 -23.61 -15.74 7.15
CA SER A 66 -23.56 -15.45 8.58
C SER A 66 -24.17 -16.59 9.37
N GLY A 67 -23.64 -16.84 10.57
CA GLY A 67 -24.18 -17.79 11.53
C GLY A 67 -24.06 -17.20 12.93
N THR A 68 -25.14 -17.33 13.71
CA THR A 68 -25.19 -16.88 15.11
C THR A 68 -25.78 -18.01 15.97
N GLY A 69 -25.13 -18.35 17.06
CA GLY A 69 -25.61 -19.23 18.09
C GLY A 69 -25.88 -18.43 19.37
N LEU A 70 -27.06 -18.57 19.94
CA LEU A 70 -27.44 -17.99 21.22
C LEU A 70 -27.86 -19.11 22.17
N TYR A 71 -27.29 -19.10 23.35
CA TYR A 71 -27.81 -19.92 24.46
C TYR A 71 -28.46 -19.03 25.49
N SER A 72 -29.70 -19.40 25.88
CA SER A 72 -30.37 -18.73 26.97
C SER A 72 -31.13 -19.78 27.81
N ASN A 73 -31.08 -19.61 29.11
CA ASN A 73 -31.87 -20.42 30.06
C ASN A 73 -33.20 -19.75 30.38
N ALA A 74 -33.64 -18.80 29.56
CA ALA A 74 -34.95 -18.13 29.76
C ALA A 74 -36.09 -19.09 29.42
N ASP A 75 -36.93 -19.28 30.38
CA ASP A 75 -38.19 -20.01 30.30
C ASP A 75 -39.29 -19.24 31.00
N GLY A 76 -40.52 -19.49 30.64
CA GLY A 76 -41.67 -18.85 31.27
C GLY A 76 -42.97 -19.39 30.73
N SER A 77 -44.05 -19.02 31.40
CA SER A 77 -45.40 -19.37 30.98
C SER A 77 -46.31 -18.13 30.93
N TYR A 78 -47.09 -18.04 29.92
CA TYR A 78 -48.13 -17.02 29.76
C TYR A 78 -49.49 -17.71 29.71
N GLY A 79 -50.27 -17.55 30.75
CA GLY A 79 -51.62 -18.15 30.86
C GLY A 79 -52.73 -17.19 30.42
N ILE A 80 -53.51 -17.62 29.49
CA ILE A 80 -54.80 -16.98 29.19
C ILE A 80 -55.88 -17.71 30.03
N ALA A 81 -56.46 -17.00 31.01
CA ALA A 81 -57.42 -17.58 31.89
C ALA A 81 -58.69 -18.10 31.11
N GLY A 82 -59.05 -19.32 31.41
CA GLY A 82 -60.30 -19.87 30.89
C GLY A 82 -61.52 -19.15 31.47
N GLY A 83 -62.57 -19.14 30.74
CA GLY A 83 -63.80 -18.51 31.16
C GLY A 83 -65.02 -18.81 30.23
N ASN A 84 -66.14 -18.41 30.66
CA ASN A 84 -67.32 -18.50 29.83
C ASN A 84 -67.39 -17.33 28.86
N LEU A 85 -67.32 -17.63 27.57
CA LEU A 85 -67.43 -16.63 26.49
C LEU A 85 -68.94 -16.56 26.07
N PRO A 86 -69.52 -15.37 25.95
CA PRO A 86 -70.88 -15.23 25.46
C PRO A 86 -70.95 -15.65 23.99
N VAL A 87 -71.88 -16.53 23.67
CA VAL A 87 -72.18 -16.95 22.30
C VAL A 87 -73.37 -16.16 21.80
N PHE A 88 -73.15 -15.44 20.70
CA PHE A 88 -74.24 -14.69 20.04
C PHE A 88 -74.64 -15.44 18.78
N LEU A 89 -75.91 -15.75 18.69
CA LEU A 89 -76.55 -16.30 17.48
C LEU A 89 -77.21 -15.17 16.71
N PRO A 90 -77.15 -15.20 15.36
CA PRO A 90 -77.91 -14.25 14.57
C PRO A 90 -79.39 -14.45 14.81
N ASP A 91 -80.15 -13.37 14.91
CA ASP A 91 -81.60 -13.40 14.96
C ASP A 91 -82.16 -13.83 13.61
N GLY A 92 -83.54 -13.96 13.54
CA GLY A 92 -84.21 -14.37 12.31
C GLY A 92 -84.02 -13.42 11.11
N THR A 93 -83.33 -12.26 11.31
CA THR A 93 -82.95 -11.28 10.29
C THR A 93 -81.44 -11.34 9.93
N GLY A 94 -80.67 -12.22 10.56
CA GLY A 94 -79.23 -12.36 10.35
C GLY A 94 -78.42 -11.35 11.12
N GLN A 95 -78.97 -10.58 12.05
CA GLN A 95 -78.21 -9.60 12.86
C GLN A 95 -77.79 -10.19 14.22
N PHE A 96 -76.62 -9.85 14.70
CA PHE A 96 -76.13 -10.23 16.02
C PHE A 96 -76.53 -9.15 17.05
N ASN A 97 -77.21 -9.57 18.12
CA ASN A 97 -77.56 -8.67 19.21
C ASN A 97 -76.51 -8.79 20.35
N PRO A 98 -75.58 -7.85 20.51
CA PRO A 98 -74.51 -7.91 21.52
C PRO A 98 -75.11 -7.78 22.97
N GLY A 99 -76.35 -7.35 23.16
CA GLY A 99 -76.99 -7.20 24.47
C GLY A 99 -77.60 -8.47 25.04
N GLN A 100 -77.80 -9.50 24.24
CA GLN A 100 -78.39 -10.76 24.66
C GLN A 100 -77.64 -11.97 24.12
N PRO A 101 -76.70 -12.57 24.89
CA PRO A 101 -76.04 -13.79 24.48
C PRO A 101 -77.02 -14.94 24.48
N ALA A 102 -77.02 -15.76 23.43
CA ALA A 102 -77.88 -16.97 23.33
C ALA A 102 -77.44 -18.11 24.25
N GLY A 103 -76.21 -18.00 24.77
CA GLY A 103 -75.61 -18.93 25.71
C GLY A 103 -74.16 -18.58 26.04
N PHE A 104 -73.50 -19.43 26.78
CA PHE A 104 -72.12 -19.32 27.10
C PHE A 104 -71.39 -20.59 26.67
N ALA A 105 -70.30 -20.43 25.92
CA ALA A 105 -69.38 -21.50 25.63
C ALA A 105 -68.17 -21.39 26.59
N TYR A 106 -67.82 -22.51 27.19
CA TYR A 106 -66.60 -22.55 28.03
C TYR A 106 -65.31 -22.50 27.13
N PHE A 107 -64.51 -21.47 27.34
CA PHE A 107 -63.16 -21.37 26.77
C PHE A 107 -62.22 -22.01 27.78
N PRO A 108 -61.57 -23.13 27.45
CA PRO A 108 -60.55 -23.69 28.32
C PRO A 108 -59.33 -22.74 28.31
N GLY A 109 -58.79 -22.40 29.46
CA GLY A 109 -57.63 -21.60 29.56
C GLY A 109 -56.44 -22.19 28.73
N ILE A 110 -55.68 -21.37 28.11
CA ILE A 110 -54.51 -21.79 27.32
C ILE A 110 -53.24 -21.34 28.06
N ASN A 111 -52.34 -22.26 28.38
CA ASN A 111 -51.00 -21.96 28.85
C ASN A 111 -50.04 -22.08 27.68
N LEU A 112 -49.30 -21.01 27.46
CA LEU A 112 -48.21 -20.93 26.48
C LEU A 112 -46.88 -20.98 27.24
N ASP A 113 -46.30 -22.16 27.33
CA ASP A 113 -44.98 -22.33 27.94
C ASP A 113 -43.92 -22.14 26.87
N TYR A 114 -42.99 -21.19 27.09
CA TYR A 114 -41.85 -20.97 26.19
C TYR A 114 -40.56 -21.32 26.90
N LYS A 115 -39.64 -21.86 26.11
CA LYS A 115 -38.27 -22.15 26.53
C LYS A 115 -37.31 -21.77 25.42
N ILE A 116 -36.31 -21.00 25.79
CA ILE A 116 -35.20 -20.62 24.91
C ILE A 116 -34.00 -21.45 25.36
N GLY A 117 -33.59 -22.42 24.61
CA GLY A 117 -32.36 -23.17 24.83
C GLY A 117 -31.24 -22.64 23.95
N TRP A 118 -30.75 -23.52 23.12
CA TRP A 118 -29.87 -23.12 22.01
C TRP A 118 -30.71 -22.66 20.83
N VAL A 119 -30.49 -21.40 20.40
CA VAL A 119 -31.07 -20.85 19.18
C VAL A 119 -29.94 -20.70 18.16
N TYR A 120 -30.08 -21.31 17.01
CA TYR A 120 -29.14 -21.20 15.90
C TYR A 120 -29.82 -20.47 14.76
N MET A 121 -29.14 -19.45 14.25
CA MET A 121 -29.56 -18.72 13.05
C MET A 121 -28.41 -18.77 12.06
N GLY A 122 -28.66 -19.14 10.84
CA GLY A 122 -27.67 -19.13 9.78
C GLY A 122 -28.29 -18.80 8.44
N GLY A 123 -27.55 -18.05 7.61
CA GLY A 123 -28.13 -17.67 6.34
C GLY A 123 -27.14 -17.11 5.36
N VAL A 124 -27.61 -16.96 4.13
CA VAL A 124 -26.90 -16.31 3.03
C VAL A 124 -27.63 -15.04 2.68
N GLN A 125 -26.90 -13.92 2.68
CA GLN A 125 -27.43 -12.61 2.31
C GLN A 125 -26.76 -12.11 1.05
N MET A 126 -27.55 -11.53 0.16
CA MET A 126 -27.09 -10.82 -1.04
C MET A 126 -27.49 -9.36 -0.91
N GLU A 127 -26.54 -8.45 -1.12
CA GLU A 127 -26.82 -7.02 -1.15
C GLU A 127 -26.31 -6.42 -2.47
N GLN A 128 -27.22 -5.79 -3.24
CA GLN A 128 -26.91 -5.14 -4.51
C GLN A 128 -27.34 -3.66 -4.46
N PRO A 129 -26.40 -2.72 -4.49
CA PRO A 129 -26.73 -1.33 -4.70
C PRO A 129 -27.17 -1.11 -6.15
N LEU A 130 -28.38 -0.61 -6.37
CA LEU A 130 -28.90 -0.26 -7.69
C LEU A 130 -28.57 1.18 -8.07
N TYR A 131 -28.78 2.09 -7.12
CA TYR A 131 -28.47 3.52 -7.29
C TYR A 131 -28.00 4.12 -5.95
N MET A 132 -26.84 4.75 -5.97
CA MET A 132 -26.19 5.35 -4.79
C MET A 132 -25.87 6.83 -5.02
N GLY A 133 -26.71 7.55 -5.77
CA GLY A 133 -26.47 8.95 -6.06
C GLY A 133 -25.18 9.22 -6.87
N GLY A 134 -24.63 8.20 -7.55
CA GLY A 134 -23.36 8.30 -8.26
C GLY A 134 -22.11 8.03 -7.40
N LYS A 135 -22.26 7.72 -6.10
CA LYS A 135 -21.16 7.47 -5.15
C LYS A 135 -20.16 6.43 -5.67
N ILE A 136 -20.67 5.25 -6.07
CA ILE A 136 -19.82 4.12 -6.55
C ILE A 136 -19.03 4.53 -7.80
N ARG A 137 -19.71 5.22 -8.74
CA ARG A 137 -19.05 5.71 -9.97
C ARG A 137 -17.97 6.75 -9.69
N ALA A 138 -18.22 7.70 -8.78
CA ALA A 138 -17.24 8.71 -8.39
C ALA A 138 -16.04 8.07 -7.69
N ALA A 139 -16.26 7.16 -6.73
CA ALA A 139 -15.20 6.44 -6.03
C ALA A 139 -14.36 5.59 -6.98
N TYR A 140 -14.98 4.88 -7.93
CA TYR A 140 -14.25 4.11 -8.95
C TYR A 140 -13.41 5.03 -9.85
N LYS A 141 -13.95 6.18 -10.30
CA LYS A 141 -13.16 7.14 -11.09
C LYS A 141 -11.99 7.70 -10.31
N MET A 142 -12.17 8.01 -9.01
CA MET A 142 -11.07 8.42 -8.12
C MET A 142 -9.98 7.36 -8.05
N SER A 143 -10.34 6.09 -7.92
CA SER A 143 -9.36 5.00 -7.85
C SER A 143 -8.61 4.80 -9.18
N LEU A 144 -9.23 5.02 -10.31
CA LEU A 144 -8.57 5.01 -11.63
C LEU A 144 -7.55 6.16 -11.75
N LEU A 145 -7.96 7.37 -11.36
CA LEU A 145 -7.05 8.53 -11.35
C LEU A 145 -5.89 8.32 -10.36
N GLY A 146 -6.15 7.72 -9.21
CA GLY A 146 -5.12 7.33 -8.25
C GLY A 146 -4.13 6.32 -8.82
N LYS A 147 -4.59 5.35 -9.63
CA LYS A 147 -3.72 4.42 -10.36
C LYS A 147 -2.84 5.16 -11.37
N GLU A 148 -3.42 6.09 -12.16
CA GLU A 148 -2.66 6.88 -13.13
C GLU A 148 -1.60 7.75 -12.43
N MET A 149 -1.95 8.36 -11.31
CA MET A 149 -1.02 9.13 -10.47
C MET A 149 0.12 8.26 -9.92
N ALA A 150 -0.16 7.04 -9.49
CA ALA A 150 0.87 6.11 -9.04
C ALA A 150 1.85 5.73 -10.16
N GLN A 151 1.37 5.55 -11.40
CA GLN A 151 2.22 5.32 -12.57
C GLN A 151 3.14 6.52 -12.89
N MET A 152 2.62 7.75 -12.75
CA MET A 152 3.42 8.97 -12.92
C MET A 152 4.49 9.10 -11.83
N ASN A 153 4.15 8.76 -10.57
CA ASN A 153 5.11 8.71 -9.47
C ASN A 153 6.20 7.65 -9.69
N GLU A 154 5.87 6.50 -10.28
CA GLU A 154 6.85 5.47 -10.64
C GLU A 154 7.86 6.01 -11.66
N ASN A 155 7.39 6.72 -12.69
CA ASN A 155 8.26 7.36 -13.69
C ASN A 155 9.14 8.46 -13.04
N LEU A 156 8.59 9.25 -12.11
CA LEU A 156 9.34 10.26 -11.38
C LEU A 156 10.42 9.61 -10.51
N THR A 157 10.08 8.55 -9.78
CA THR A 157 11.04 7.78 -8.98
C THR A 157 12.15 7.19 -9.84
N ALA A 158 11.83 6.68 -11.04
CA ALA A 158 12.85 6.18 -11.98
C ALA A 158 13.83 7.28 -12.38
N THR A 159 13.33 8.49 -12.67
CA THR A 159 14.19 9.65 -13.01
C THR A 159 15.07 10.06 -11.83
N GLU A 160 14.52 10.11 -10.61
CA GLU A 160 15.27 10.41 -9.39
C GLU A 160 16.36 9.38 -9.10
N VAL A 161 16.05 8.08 -9.27
CA VAL A 161 17.01 6.98 -9.07
C VAL A 161 18.15 7.09 -10.08
N ILE A 162 17.87 7.40 -11.35
CA ILE A 162 18.90 7.66 -12.37
C ILE A 162 19.78 8.83 -11.94
N GLN A 163 19.20 9.96 -11.56
CA GLN A 163 19.95 11.15 -11.13
C GLN A 163 20.83 10.88 -9.91
N LYS A 164 20.31 10.20 -8.88
CA LYS A 164 21.08 9.79 -7.69
C LYS A 164 22.25 8.87 -8.08
N THR A 165 22.02 7.96 -9.03
CA THR A 165 23.04 7.03 -9.52
C THR A 165 24.13 7.77 -10.28
N ASP A 166 23.80 8.73 -11.13
CA ASP A 166 24.75 9.55 -11.86
C ASP A 166 25.64 10.36 -10.91
N GLN A 167 25.02 10.96 -9.89
CA GLN A 167 25.75 11.71 -8.86
C GLN A 167 26.70 10.80 -8.06
N ALA A 168 26.24 9.60 -7.68
CA ALA A 168 27.07 8.65 -6.95
C ALA A 168 28.22 8.12 -7.81
N TYR A 169 27.97 7.83 -9.08
CA TYR A 169 29.00 7.42 -10.03
C TYR A 169 30.08 8.50 -10.19
N ALA A 170 29.68 9.76 -10.43
CA ALA A 170 30.61 10.90 -10.54
C ALA A 170 31.41 11.10 -9.25
N LEU A 171 30.81 10.86 -8.08
CA LEU A 171 31.50 10.96 -6.80
C LEU A 171 32.56 9.87 -6.64
N VAL A 172 32.35 8.64 -7.12
CA VAL A 172 33.34 7.57 -7.12
C VAL A 172 34.51 7.93 -8.04
N VAL A 173 34.25 8.42 -9.26
CA VAL A 173 35.29 8.87 -10.19
C VAL A 173 36.14 9.99 -9.56
N LYS A 174 35.47 11.01 -9.01
CA LYS A 174 36.13 12.11 -8.33
C LYS A 174 37.00 11.64 -7.16
N ALA A 175 36.51 10.75 -6.33
CA ALA A 175 37.26 10.23 -5.18
C ALA A 175 38.47 9.39 -5.61
N LYS A 176 38.35 8.62 -6.70
CA LYS A 176 39.46 7.90 -7.32
C LYS A 176 40.58 8.84 -7.78
N GLU A 177 40.23 9.89 -8.52
CA GLU A 177 41.20 10.90 -8.97
C GLU A 177 41.84 11.64 -7.80
N MET A 178 41.07 11.98 -6.76
CA MET A 178 41.62 12.60 -5.54
C MET A 178 42.64 11.69 -4.85
N LYS A 179 42.38 10.35 -4.81
CA LYS A 179 43.38 9.40 -4.28
C LYS A 179 44.66 9.40 -5.11
N THR A 180 44.53 9.36 -6.43
CA THR A 180 45.68 9.40 -7.35
C THR A 180 46.52 10.66 -7.12
N VAL A 181 45.92 11.83 -6.95
CA VAL A 181 46.59 13.09 -6.62
C VAL A 181 47.28 13.03 -5.25
N ALA A 182 46.61 12.47 -4.23
CA ALA A 182 47.19 12.33 -2.89
C ALA A 182 48.41 11.40 -2.89
N ASP A 183 48.33 10.28 -3.61
CA ASP A 183 49.48 9.35 -3.76
C ASP A 183 50.67 10.01 -4.48
N ALA A 184 50.45 10.73 -5.58
CA ALA A 184 51.47 11.47 -6.32
C ALA A 184 52.11 12.56 -5.44
N TYR A 185 51.30 13.30 -4.68
CA TYR A 185 51.85 14.34 -3.76
C TYR A 185 52.73 13.73 -2.67
N HIS A 186 52.33 12.59 -2.09
CA HIS A 186 53.13 11.86 -1.10
C HIS A 186 54.45 11.38 -1.68
N ALA A 187 54.46 10.86 -2.91
CA ALA A 187 55.66 10.42 -3.58
C ALA A 187 56.65 11.58 -3.76
N VAL A 188 56.20 12.76 -4.19
CA VAL A 188 57.03 13.97 -4.31
C VAL A 188 57.64 14.40 -2.97
N LEU A 189 56.82 14.36 -1.88
CA LEU A 189 57.31 14.69 -0.54
C LEU A 189 58.33 13.68 0.00
N THR A 190 58.15 12.40 -0.34
CA THR A 190 59.09 11.33 0.01
C THR A 190 60.45 11.57 -0.66
N GLU A 191 60.48 11.92 -1.94
CA GLU A 191 61.70 12.27 -2.65
C GLU A 191 62.34 13.55 -2.07
N LEU A 192 61.55 14.59 -1.81
CA LEU A 192 62.01 15.82 -1.18
C LEU A 192 62.65 15.55 0.18
N LYS A 193 62.08 14.70 1.02
CA LYS A 193 62.63 14.29 2.32
C LYS A 193 64.02 13.67 2.12
N ASN A 194 64.17 12.70 1.21
CA ASN A 194 65.44 12.04 0.93
C ASN A 194 66.49 13.03 0.50
N ASN A 195 66.17 14.00 -0.35
CA ASN A 195 67.06 15.05 -0.81
C ASN A 195 67.51 16.00 0.31
N VAL A 196 66.56 16.43 1.18
CA VAL A 196 66.84 17.31 2.33
C VAL A 196 67.62 16.58 3.41
N GLU A 197 67.34 15.31 3.69
CA GLU A 197 68.11 14.47 4.63
C GLU A 197 69.61 14.29 4.11
N SER A 198 69.81 14.05 2.82
CA SER A 198 71.13 13.96 2.21
C SER A 198 71.90 15.29 2.36
N ALA A 199 71.28 16.41 2.03
CA ALA A 199 71.86 17.75 2.19
C ALA A 199 72.23 18.07 3.67
N TYR A 200 71.38 17.64 4.64
CA TYR A 200 71.65 17.76 6.08
C TYR A 200 72.94 16.95 6.45
N LYS A 201 73.01 15.67 6.03
CA LYS A 201 74.21 14.82 6.28
C LYS A 201 75.52 15.42 5.78
N HIS A 202 75.45 16.20 4.69
CA HIS A 202 76.60 16.88 4.12
C HIS A 202 76.79 18.32 4.68
N GLY A 203 76.03 18.71 5.71
CA GLY A 203 76.20 20.03 6.33
C GLY A 203 75.58 21.20 5.55
N LEU A 204 74.84 20.95 4.46
CA LEU A 204 74.30 21.97 3.56
C LEU A 204 72.95 22.53 4.02
N LYS A 205 72.29 21.84 4.92
CA LYS A 205 70.94 22.20 5.44
C LYS A 205 70.85 22.00 6.97
N PRO A 206 70.09 22.86 7.69
CA PRO A 206 69.90 22.69 9.11
C PRO A 206 68.85 21.57 9.40
N GLN A 207 68.90 20.95 10.58
CA GLN A 207 68.02 19.91 11.04
C GLN A 207 66.51 20.33 11.01
N ASN A 208 66.25 21.63 11.24
CA ASN A 208 64.92 22.19 11.21
C ASN A 208 64.22 22.01 9.83
N ASP A 209 64.98 22.06 8.72
CA ASP A 209 64.43 21.84 7.37
C ASP A 209 64.01 20.36 7.18
N VAL A 210 64.75 19.40 7.73
CA VAL A 210 64.37 17.98 7.75
C VAL A 210 63.05 17.78 8.51
N LEU A 211 62.94 18.41 9.70
CA LEU A 211 61.72 18.31 10.51
C LEU A 211 60.49 18.91 9.82
N LYS A 212 60.65 20.06 9.13
CA LYS A 212 59.56 20.67 8.34
C LYS A 212 59.05 19.74 7.24
N VAL A 213 59.97 19.10 6.48
CA VAL A 213 59.57 18.16 5.43
C VAL A 213 58.93 16.91 6.05
N GLN A 214 59.41 16.43 7.18
CA GLN A 214 58.81 15.30 7.89
C GLN A 214 57.34 15.61 8.31
N VAL A 215 57.08 16.82 8.81
CA VAL A 215 55.70 17.23 9.14
C VAL A 215 54.82 17.21 7.88
N LYS A 216 55.31 17.73 6.74
CA LYS A 216 54.59 17.73 5.48
C LYS A 216 54.30 16.30 4.96
N LEU A 217 55.27 15.39 5.13
CA LEU A 217 55.08 13.99 4.78
C LEU A 217 53.97 13.33 5.60
N ASN A 218 53.98 13.55 6.92
CA ASN A 218 52.94 13.03 7.81
C ASN A 218 51.55 13.62 7.46
N GLU A 219 51.47 14.92 7.10
CA GLU A 219 50.24 15.55 6.61
C GLU A 219 49.74 14.87 5.31
N SER A 220 50.65 14.51 4.40
CA SER A 220 50.31 13.83 3.14
C SER A 220 49.81 12.40 3.37
N GLU A 221 50.37 11.65 4.31
CA GLU A 221 49.86 10.34 4.73
C GLU A 221 48.41 10.43 5.24
N LEU A 222 48.10 11.46 6.05
CA LEU A 222 46.76 11.73 6.48
C LEU A 222 45.82 12.04 5.29
N GLY A 223 46.35 12.77 4.29
CA GLY A 223 45.66 13.06 3.03
C GLY A 223 45.25 11.78 2.28
N ILE A 224 46.20 10.83 2.13
CA ILE A 224 45.94 9.52 1.50
C ILE A 224 44.82 8.78 2.25
N ARG A 225 44.92 8.66 3.58
CA ARG A 225 43.90 7.96 4.38
C ARG A 225 42.51 8.59 4.23
N LYS A 226 42.43 9.94 4.17
CA LYS A 226 41.17 10.66 3.91
C LYS A 226 40.63 10.35 2.52
N ALA A 227 41.47 10.33 1.49
CA ALA A 227 41.06 10.02 0.12
C ALA A 227 40.58 8.56 -0.02
N GLU A 228 41.27 7.62 0.61
CA GLU A 228 40.86 6.20 0.65
C GLU A 228 39.52 6.00 1.32
N ASN A 229 39.28 6.67 2.45
CA ASN A 229 38.02 6.61 3.13
C ASN A 229 36.89 7.24 2.29
N ALA A 230 37.18 8.37 1.61
CA ALA A 230 36.19 9.01 0.72
C ALA A 230 35.85 8.10 -0.46
N LEU A 231 36.81 7.45 -1.08
CA LEU A 231 36.60 6.50 -2.16
C LEU A 231 35.75 5.31 -1.68
N ARG A 232 36.08 4.75 -0.53
CA ARG A 232 35.31 3.63 0.05
C ARG A 232 33.85 4.01 0.30
N LEU A 233 33.61 5.17 0.91
CA LEU A 233 32.26 5.65 1.18
C LEU A 233 31.46 5.93 -0.11
N ALA A 234 32.10 6.56 -1.12
CA ALA A 234 31.49 6.79 -2.41
C ALA A 234 31.11 5.46 -3.11
N THR A 235 32.01 4.47 -3.09
CA THR A 235 31.75 3.14 -3.64
C THR A 235 30.62 2.44 -2.91
N MET A 236 30.56 2.49 -1.59
CA MET A 236 29.46 1.94 -0.79
C MET A 236 28.11 2.59 -1.15
N ASN A 237 28.08 3.91 -1.35
CA ASN A 237 26.88 4.62 -1.76
C ASN A 237 26.42 4.19 -3.16
N LEU A 238 27.34 4.06 -4.12
CA LEU A 238 27.03 3.54 -5.44
C LEU A 238 26.49 2.10 -5.36
N CYS A 239 27.14 1.22 -4.59
CA CYS A 239 26.67 -0.15 -4.37
C CYS A 239 25.24 -0.20 -3.80
N HIS A 240 24.92 0.67 -2.85
CA HIS A 240 23.58 0.80 -2.31
C HIS A 240 22.55 1.13 -3.39
N LEU A 241 22.84 2.10 -4.24
CA LEU A 241 21.93 2.53 -5.29
C LEU A 241 21.72 1.48 -6.38
N ILE A 242 22.79 0.76 -6.78
CA ILE A 242 22.72 -0.30 -7.79
C ILE A 242 22.30 -1.66 -7.24
N GLY A 243 21.99 -1.74 -5.92
CA GLY A 243 21.50 -2.95 -5.27
C GLY A 243 22.56 -4.03 -5.03
N LYS A 244 23.86 -3.69 -5.04
CA LYS A 244 24.94 -4.61 -4.67
C LYS A 244 25.25 -4.55 -3.15
N PRO A 245 25.82 -5.62 -2.55
CA PRO A 245 26.28 -5.58 -1.16
C PRO A 245 27.29 -4.45 -0.94
N LEU A 246 27.20 -3.75 0.19
CA LEU A 246 28.06 -2.58 0.50
C LEU A 246 29.56 -2.90 0.57
N THR A 247 29.90 -4.17 0.76
CA THR A 247 31.29 -4.66 0.82
C THR A 247 31.87 -5.00 -0.55
N THR A 248 31.06 -4.90 -1.62
CA THR A 248 31.52 -5.23 -2.98
C THR A 248 32.50 -4.16 -3.46
N GLN A 249 33.66 -4.59 -3.93
CA GLN A 249 34.62 -3.71 -4.62
C GLN A 249 34.14 -3.52 -6.06
N VAL A 250 33.70 -2.33 -6.39
CA VAL A 250 33.27 -1.94 -7.73
C VAL A 250 34.28 -0.95 -8.29
N HIS A 251 34.76 -1.21 -9.53
CA HIS A 251 35.53 -0.29 -10.30
C HIS A 251 34.64 0.40 -11.33
N VAL A 252 34.84 1.69 -11.53
CA VAL A 252 34.13 2.47 -12.53
C VAL A 252 35.05 2.81 -13.69
N SER A 253 34.54 2.78 -14.93
CA SER A 253 35.36 3.11 -16.13
C SER A 253 35.79 4.57 -16.15
N GLY A 254 35.03 5.45 -15.53
CA GLY A 254 35.28 6.89 -15.53
C GLY A 254 34.76 7.61 -16.78
N ASP A 255 34.11 6.87 -17.69
CA ASP A 255 33.57 7.45 -18.91
C ASP A 255 32.27 8.21 -18.59
N PHE A 256 32.23 9.46 -19.01
CA PHE A 256 31.03 10.27 -19.03
C PHE A 256 30.58 10.48 -20.48
N PRO A 257 29.28 10.50 -20.76
CA PRO A 257 28.79 10.88 -22.07
C PRO A 257 29.22 12.32 -22.38
N GLU A 258 29.68 12.55 -23.60
CA GLU A 258 29.97 13.91 -24.05
C GLU A 258 28.74 14.78 -23.89
N ILE A 259 28.91 15.94 -23.28
CA ILE A 259 27.83 16.93 -23.18
C ILE A 259 27.72 17.56 -24.58
N GLU A 260 26.58 17.30 -25.26
CA GLU A 260 26.26 18.04 -26.48
C GLU A 260 26.22 19.54 -26.15
N LYS A 261 27.15 20.28 -26.72
CA LYS A 261 27.30 21.72 -26.44
C LYS A 261 26.16 22.57 -26.98
N ASP A 262 25.39 22.05 -27.94
CA ASP A 262 24.29 22.73 -28.60
C ASP A 262 22.92 22.22 -28.11
N LEU A 263 22.76 22.11 -26.77
CA LEU A 263 21.41 22.04 -26.22
C LEU A 263 20.72 23.39 -26.45
N GLU A 264 20.05 23.55 -27.62
CA GLU A 264 19.03 24.59 -27.76
C GLU A 264 18.13 24.49 -26.54
N VAL A 265 18.03 25.57 -25.77
CA VAL A 265 17.09 25.68 -24.67
C VAL A 265 15.69 25.67 -25.30
N GLN A 266 15.20 24.48 -25.66
CA GLN A 266 13.80 24.31 -26.02
C GLN A 266 13.00 24.81 -24.84
N VAL A 267 12.10 25.73 -25.09
CA VAL A 267 11.11 26.18 -24.11
C VAL A 267 10.47 24.93 -23.53
N LEU A 268 10.87 24.57 -22.33
CA LEU A 268 10.45 23.33 -21.67
C LEU A 268 8.95 23.45 -21.41
N ASP A 269 8.17 22.72 -22.19
CA ASP A 269 6.76 22.58 -21.94
C ASP A 269 6.55 21.91 -20.56
N ILE A 270 6.19 22.73 -19.57
CA ILE A 270 5.97 22.29 -18.18
C ILE A 270 4.93 21.18 -18.12
N THR A 271 3.99 21.12 -19.08
CA THR A 271 2.92 20.12 -19.11
C THR A 271 3.45 18.69 -19.34
N ARG A 272 4.67 18.55 -19.87
CA ARG A 272 5.33 17.27 -20.08
C ARG A 272 5.99 16.71 -18.81
N ARG A 273 6.13 17.50 -17.75
CA ARG A 273 6.71 17.05 -16.50
C ARG A 273 5.76 16.12 -15.75
N PRO A 274 6.26 14.98 -15.20
CA PRO A 274 5.43 14.06 -14.42
C PRO A 274 4.75 14.75 -13.23
N GLU A 275 5.41 15.72 -12.60
CA GLU A 275 4.89 16.48 -11.45
C GLU A 275 3.63 17.27 -11.83
N TYR A 276 3.63 17.90 -13.01
CA TYR A 276 2.44 18.59 -13.53
C TYR A 276 1.29 17.62 -13.74
N GLY A 277 1.56 16.46 -14.35
CA GLY A 277 0.56 15.41 -14.52
C GLY A 277 -0.02 14.90 -13.20
N ILE A 278 0.81 14.74 -12.18
CA ILE A 278 0.39 14.35 -10.83
C ILE A 278 -0.57 15.39 -10.24
N LEU A 279 -0.24 16.68 -10.32
CA LEU A 279 -1.08 17.76 -9.83
C LEU A 279 -2.41 17.84 -10.60
N ASP A 280 -2.41 17.67 -11.91
CA ASP A 280 -3.65 17.61 -12.71
C ASP A 280 -4.55 16.46 -12.27
N LYS A 281 -3.97 15.27 -12.03
CA LYS A 281 -4.73 14.14 -11.50
C LYS A 281 -5.25 14.39 -10.09
N GLN A 282 -4.51 15.10 -9.22
CA GLN A 282 -5.00 15.50 -7.90
C GLN A 282 -6.22 16.41 -8.00
N VAL A 283 -6.20 17.39 -8.89
CA VAL A 283 -7.36 18.26 -9.17
C VAL A 283 -8.54 17.45 -9.70
N ALA A 284 -8.28 16.51 -10.61
CA ALA A 284 -9.33 15.60 -11.13
C ALA A 284 -9.93 14.72 -10.02
N ILE A 285 -9.12 14.23 -9.08
CA ILE A 285 -9.57 13.46 -7.90
C ILE A 285 -10.43 14.37 -7.01
N ALA A 286 -10.00 15.60 -6.73
CA ALA A 286 -10.78 16.55 -5.93
C ALA A 286 -12.16 16.83 -6.56
N ARG A 287 -12.24 16.98 -7.88
CA ARG A 287 -13.51 17.11 -8.60
C ARG A 287 -14.42 15.87 -8.45
N GLN A 288 -13.86 14.65 -8.43
CA GLN A 288 -14.65 13.46 -8.17
C GLN A 288 -15.07 13.38 -6.69
N GLN A 289 -14.25 13.89 -5.76
CA GLN A 289 -14.61 13.96 -4.34
C GLN A 289 -15.82 14.87 -4.11
N VAL A 290 -15.92 16.00 -4.83
CA VAL A 290 -17.11 16.84 -4.82
C VAL A 290 -18.35 16.06 -5.26
N LYS A 291 -18.24 15.26 -6.36
CA LYS A 291 -19.34 14.41 -6.83
C LYS A 291 -19.72 13.32 -5.82
N LEU A 292 -18.73 12.74 -5.14
CA LEU A 292 -18.95 11.75 -4.09
C LEU A 292 -19.71 12.37 -2.92
N ASN A 293 -19.35 13.58 -2.46
CA ASN A 293 -20.05 14.27 -1.39
C ASN A 293 -21.47 14.70 -1.83
N ARG A 294 -21.65 15.15 -3.06
CA ARG A 294 -22.99 15.44 -3.63
C ARG A 294 -23.90 14.19 -3.65
N SER A 295 -23.34 13.01 -3.80
CA SER A 295 -24.11 11.76 -3.79
C SER A 295 -24.82 11.51 -2.45
N GLU A 296 -24.36 12.14 -1.36
CA GLU A 296 -25.02 12.04 -0.05
C GLU A 296 -26.34 12.80 0.03
N LEU A 297 -26.57 13.73 -0.90
CA LEU A 297 -27.82 14.51 -1.04
C LEU A 297 -28.83 13.79 -1.94
N LEU A 298 -28.44 12.72 -2.64
CA LEU A 298 -29.26 12.05 -3.63
C LEU A 298 -29.91 10.76 -3.04
N PRO A 299 -31.04 10.31 -3.58
CA PRO A 299 -31.64 9.04 -3.18
C PRO A 299 -30.69 7.87 -3.30
N LYS A 300 -30.87 6.86 -2.44
CA LYS A 300 -30.15 5.58 -2.51
C LYS A 300 -31.15 4.47 -2.65
N VAL A 301 -30.90 3.56 -3.58
CA VAL A 301 -31.75 2.40 -3.86
C VAL A 301 -30.89 1.16 -3.88
N GLY A 302 -31.30 0.15 -3.11
CA GLY A 302 -30.63 -1.14 -3.05
C GLY A 302 -31.62 -2.29 -2.89
N ILE A 303 -31.23 -3.45 -3.33
CA ILE A 303 -31.95 -4.71 -3.09
C ILE A 303 -31.13 -5.55 -2.13
N LYS A 304 -31.81 -6.13 -1.15
CA LYS A 304 -31.31 -7.18 -0.28
C LYS A 304 -32.14 -8.44 -0.50
N GLY A 305 -31.48 -9.57 -0.69
CA GLY A 305 -32.07 -10.89 -0.67
C GLY A 305 -31.47 -11.68 0.47
N SER A 306 -32.25 -12.41 1.24
CA SER A 306 -31.71 -13.34 2.22
C SER A 306 -32.43 -14.68 2.17
N TYR A 307 -31.66 -15.71 2.50
CA TYR A 307 -32.17 -17.05 2.79
C TYR A 307 -31.59 -17.43 4.14
N ASP A 308 -32.49 -17.43 5.14
CA ASP A 308 -32.11 -17.58 6.53
C ASP A 308 -32.83 -18.83 7.10
N TYR A 309 -32.10 -19.64 7.88
CA TYR A 309 -32.62 -20.75 8.66
C TYR A 309 -32.50 -20.41 10.14
N VAL A 310 -33.57 -20.65 10.90
CA VAL A 310 -33.63 -20.41 12.35
C VAL A 310 -34.11 -21.68 13.03
N HIS A 311 -33.41 -22.08 14.10
CA HIS A 311 -33.79 -23.24 14.91
C HIS A 311 -33.66 -22.92 16.40
N GLY A 312 -34.57 -23.43 17.25
CA GLY A 312 -34.31 -23.54 18.69
C GLY A 312 -35.23 -22.77 19.63
N LEU A 313 -36.38 -22.16 19.19
CA LEU A 313 -37.40 -21.65 20.09
C LEU A 313 -38.47 -22.73 20.30
N GLU A 314 -38.65 -23.19 21.55
CA GLU A 314 -39.68 -24.14 21.93
C GLU A 314 -40.89 -23.42 22.51
N LEU A 315 -42.06 -23.77 22.01
CA LEU A 315 -43.36 -23.34 22.55
C LEU A 315 -44.20 -24.59 22.84
N ASN A 316 -44.64 -24.77 24.07
CA ASN A 316 -45.36 -25.95 24.52
C ASN A 316 -44.68 -27.28 24.15
N ASN A 317 -43.37 -27.38 24.39
CA ASN A 317 -42.48 -28.51 24.03
C ASN A 317 -42.44 -28.86 22.54
N LYS A 318 -42.77 -27.93 21.67
CA LYS A 318 -42.60 -28.06 20.22
C LYS A 318 -41.70 -26.97 19.71
N ASN A 319 -40.78 -27.32 18.82
CA ASN A 319 -39.97 -26.31 18.13
C ASN A 319 -40.90 -25.39 17.33
N PHE A 320 -40.97 -24.13 17.75
CA PHE A 320 -41.78 -23.11 17.09
C PHE A 320 -41.04 -22.45 15.93
N LEU A 321 -39.72 -22.31 16.07
CA LEU A 321 -38.84 -21.83 15.02
C LEU A 321 -37.91 -22.97 14.59
N ASP A 322 -38.23 -23.61 13.50
CA ASP A 322 -37.44 -24.66 12.85
C ASP A 322 -37.76 -24.62 11.35
N ASP A 323 -37.40 -23.48 10.72
CA ASP A 323 -37.81 -23.27 9.34
C ASP A 323 -36.78 -22.36 8.61
N ALA A 324 -36.78 -22.50 7.30
CA ALA A 324 -36.03 -21.65 6.39
C ALA A 324 -36.94 -20.61 5.75
N SER A 325 -36.49 -19.39 5.70
CA SER A 325 -37.21 -18.28 5.10
C SER A 325 -36.42 -17.60 4.00
N PHE A 326 -37.09 -17.24 2.93
CA PHE A 326 -36.53 -16.40 1.86
C PHE A 326 -37.18 -15.02 1.92
N SER A 327 -36.35 -13.98 1.88
CA SER A 327 -36.82 -12.61 1.83
C SER A 327 -36.14 -11.78 0.76
N VAL A 328 -36.88 -10.87 0.14
CA VAL A 328 -36.36 -9.83 -0.75
C VAL A 328 -36.87 -8.48 -0.27
N LEU A 329 -35.94 -7.58 -0.04
CA LEU A 329 -36.21 -6.23 0.44
C LEU A 329 -35.68 -5.21 -0.57
N LEU A 330 -36.55 -4.34 -1.08
CA LEU A 330 -36.17 -3.14 -1.79
C LEU A 330 -36.05 -1.98 -0.77
N ASN A 331 -34.85 -1.46 -0.62
CA ASN A 331 -34.57 -0.33 0.27
C ASN A 331 -34.43 0.95 -0.55
N VAL A 332 -35.26 1.95 -0.27
CA VAL A 332 -35.17 3.30 -0.85
C VAL A 332 -34.99 4.29 0.29
N SER A 333 -33.85 5.01 0.30
CA SER A 333 -33.53 6.03 1.29
C SER A 333 -33.37 7.37 0.61
N ILE A 334 -34.20 8.34 0.98
CA ILE A 334 -34.18 9.71 0.46
C ILE A 334 -33.83 10.64 1.61
N PRO A 335 -32.65 11.30 1.58
CA PRO A 335 -32.29 12.27 2.60
C PRO A 335 -33.09 13.54 2.42
N LEU A 336 -33.88 13.94 3.41
CA LEU A 336 -34.73 15.13 3.32
C LEU A 336 -34.03 16.37 3.89
N PHE A 337 -33.52 16.32 5.12
CA PHE A 337 -32.94 17.47 5.77
C PHE A 337 -31.83 17.12 6.75
N HIS A 338 -30.71 17.91 6.76
CA HIS A 338 -29.53 17.64 7.59
C HIS A 338 -28.89 18.96 8.08
N PHE A 339 -29.68 19.99 8.35
CA PHE A 339 -29.23 21.26 8.93
C PHE A 339 -27.94 21.86 8.27
N GLY A 340 -27.79 21.69 6.96
CA GLY A 340 -26.64 22.24 6.20
C GLY A 340 -25.37 21.40 6.26
N GLU A 341 -25.27 20.34 7.06
CA GLU A 341 -24.04 19.53 7.20
C GLU A 341 -23.51 19.01 5.85
N ARG A 342 -24.39 18.40 5.05
CA ARG A 342 -24.01 17.81 3.76
C ARG A 342 -23.71 18.87 2.71
N SER A 343 -24.45 19.97 2.68
CA SER A 343 -24.20 21.10 1.79
C SER A 343 -22.82 21.70 2.07
N ASN A 344 -22.55 22.02 3.34
CA ASN A 344 -21.25 22.57 3.75
C ASN A 344 -20.07 21.61 3.46
N LYS A 345 -20.29 20.27 3.51
CA LYS A 345 -19.27 19.30 3.09
C LYS A 345 -18.97 19.37 1.59
N VAL A 346 -19.98 19.61 0.76
CA VAL A 346 -19.80 19.80 -0.68
C VAL A 346 -19.05 21.10 -0.93
N ASP A 347 -19.48 22.20 -0.30
CA ASP A 347 -18.89 23.54 -0.49
C ASP A 347 -17.42 23.56 -0.02
N ARG A 348 -17.12 22.99 1.13
CA ARG A 348 -15.73 22.85 1.61
C ARG A 348 -14.80 22.18 0.59
N LYS A 349 -15.31 21.18 -0.14
CA LYS A 349 -14.51 20.45 -1.14
C LYS A 349 -14.52 21.13 -2.51
N SER A 350 -15.43 22.05 -2.78
CA SER A 350 -15.45 22.81 -4.02
C SER A 350 -14.51 24.02 -4.00
N VAL A 351 -14.09 24.48 -2.81
CA VAL A 351 -13.17 25.60 -2.61
C VAL A 351 -11.68 25.16 -2.66
N VAL A 352 -11.40 23.87 -2.51
CA VAL A 352 -10.05 23.29 -2.61
C VAL A 352 -9.81 22.76 -4.02
#